data_22fc995189b58ce7a5d9153875406796
#
_entry.id   22fc995189b58ce7a5d9153875406796
#
_cell.length_a   1.000
_cell.length_b   1.000
_cell.length_c   1.000
_cell.angle_alpha   90.00
_cell.angle_beta   90.00
_cell.angle_gamma   90.00
#
_symmetry.space_group_name_H-M   'P 1'
#
loop_
_entity.id
_entity.type
_entity.pdbx_description
1 polymer ?
#
loop_
_entity_poly.entity_id
_entity_poly.type
_entity_poly.pdbx_seq_one_letter_code
_entity_poly.pdbx_strand_id
1 'polypeptide(L)'
;EPRAYLYTISTSTDGVTFTPCIDRSNNTESQWVKDVVPEGTTARYLRYDFSGLTGVSSGNASIYEVRIWAKDVSNVNKAENRFAEASQTTPESSADYALDGDLSTYWASGNIENTASLEVTLPAAVPFNRLKLQWNNTDARVDFHIELSDNGTDWKSIYSVGEREMQAEEEFILDEQYTSKYVKLVIDAVEGGNGVELCEFGLYQ
;
A
#
# COMPACT_ATOMS: atom_id res chain seq x y z
N GLU A 1 -2.48 4.59 46.04
CA GLU A 1 -3.27 5.62 45.40
C GLU A 1 -3.04 5.57 43.88
N PRO A 2 -4.08 5.80 43.06
CA PRO A 2 -3.93 5.85 41.62
C PRO A 2 -3.01 7.04 41.25
N ARG A 3 -2.04 6.77 40.36
CA ARG A 3 -1.07 7.76 39.91
C ARG A 3 -1.25 8.02 38.41
N ALA A 4 -1.22 9.25 37.99
CA ALA A 4 -1.16 9.58 36.60
C ALA A 4 0.30 9.84 36.19
N TYR A 5 0.73 9.22 35.13
CA TYR A 5 2.06 9.42 34.56
C TYR A 5 2.04 10.61 33.58
N LEU A 6 3.04 11.47 33.71
CA LEU A 6 3.29 12.55 32.77
C LEU A 6 4.28 12.06 31.73
N TYR A 7 3.92 12.09 30.47
CA TYR A 7 4.77 11.54 29.41
C TYR A 7 4.49 12.20 28.05
N THR A 8 5.41 11.99 27.14
CA THR A 8 5.20 12.22 25.71
C THR A 8 5.41 10.90 24.96
N ILE A 9 4.70 10.73 23.85
CA ILE A 9 4.93 9.63 22.92
C ILE A 9 5.49 10.22 21.64
N SER A 10 6.58 9.65 21.16
CA SER A 10 7.21 9.98 19.88
C SER A 10 7.25 8.76 18.98
N THR A 11 7.15 8.99 17.67
CA THR A 11 7.21 7.96 16.63
C THR A 11 8.46 8.08 15.81
N SER A 12 8.94 6.96 15.27
CA SER A 12 10.08 6.92 14.36
C SER A 12 9.93 5.78 13.36
N THR A 13 10.44 5.96 12.15
CA THR A 13 10.56 4.92 11.12
C THR A 13 11.94 4.30 11.07
N ASP A 14 12.99 5.02 11.52
CA ASP A 14 14.40 4.63 11.46
C ASP A 14 14.98 4.22 12.83
N GLY A 15 14.28 4.50 13.95
CA GLY A 15 14.74 4.26 15.31
C GLY A 15 15.76 5.28 15.82
N VAL A 16 16.09 6.30 15.04
CA VAL A 16 17.07 7.35 15.35
C VAL A 16 16.40 8.71 15.51
N THR A 17 15.60 9.09 14.52
CA THR A 17 14.87 10.37 14.51
C THR A 17 13.47 10.15 15.04
N PHE A 18 13.14 10.77 16.17
CA PHE A 18 11.83 10.65 16.80
C PHE A 18 11.06 11.95 16.73
N THR A 19 9.81 11.86 16.24
CA THR A 19 8.88 12.99 16.16
C THR A 19 7.80 12.85 17.23
N PRO A 20 7.64 13.82 18.15
CA PRO A 20 6.56 13.81 19.13
C PRO A 20 5.18 13.81 18.46
N CYS A 21 4.28 12.96 18.94
CA CYS A 21 2.92 12.84 18.40
C CYS A 21 1.82 12.91 19.48
N ILE A 22 2.15 12.62 20.73
CA ILE A 22 1.24 12.72 21.89
C ILE A 22 1.94 13.48 23.00
N ASP A 23 1.25 14.45 23.58
CA ASP A 23 1.69 15.19 24.78
C ASP A 23 0.70 14.93 25.93
N ARG A 24 1.18 14.23 26.94
CA ARG A 24 0.50 13.96 28.22
C ARG A 24 1.23 14.62 29.40
N SER A 25 1.90 15.74 29.16
CA SER A 25 2.63 16.48 30.23
C SER A 25 1.71 17.02 31.34
N ASN A 26 0.41 17.12 31.07
CA ASN A 26 -0.62 17.53 32.03
C ASN A 26 -1.63 16.40 32.31
N ASN A 27 -1.25 15.14 32.18
CA ASN A 27 -2.13 14.02 32.37
C ASN A 27 -2.65 13.91 33.82
N THR A 28 -3.94 13.67 33.99
CA THR A 28 -4.59 13.38 35.26
C THR A 28 -5.24 12.00 35.29
N GLU A 29 -5.23 11.28 34.18
CA GLU A 29 -5.78 9.95 34.05
C GLU A 29 -4.83 8.90 34.62
N SER A 30 -5.36 8.01 35.44
CA SER A 30 -4.65 6.87 36.02
C SER A 30 -5.24 5.55 35.48
N GLN A 31 -4.56 4.46 35.66
CA GLN A 31 -4.92 3.10 35.19
C GLN A 31 -4.73 2.96 33.68
N TRP A 32 -5.75 2.48 32.96
CA TRP A 32 -5.70 2.36 31.52
C TRP A 32 -5.93 3.71 30.84
N VAL A 33 -4.93 4.18 30.12
CA VAL A 33 -5.01 5.39 29.31
C VAL A 33 -4.98 4.98 27.84
N LYS A 34 -5.88 5.55 27.06
CA LYS A 34 -5.92 5.35 25.60
C LYS A 34 -5.44 6.62 24.90
N ASP A 35 -4.34 6.50 24.20
CA ASP A 35 -3.82 7.54 23.34
C ASP A 35 -4.14 7.22 21.88
N VAL A 36 -4.49 8.24 21.09
CA VAL A 36 -4.76 8.12 19.67
C VAL A 36 -3.74 8.97 18.93
N VAL A 37 -2.85 8.32 18.19
CA VAL A 37 -1.90 9.01 17.33
C VAL A 37 -2.63 9.68 16.16
N PRO A 38 -2.10 10.80 15.61
CA PRO A 38 -2.69 11.46 14.45
C PRO A 38 -2.91 10.49 13.27
N GLU A 39 -4.02 10.68 12.55
CA GLU A 39 -4.32 9.88 11.37
C GLU A 39 -3.19 10.01 10.33
N GLY A 40 -2.87 8.90 9.65
CA GLY A 40 -1.77 8.83 8.69
C GLY A 40 -0.38 8.64 9.33
N THR A 41 -0.28 8.56 10.67
CA THR A 41 1.00 8.28 11.33
C THR A 41 1.50 6.89 10.96
N THR A 42 2.70 6.83 10.38
CA THR A 42 3.43 5.59 10.11
C THR A 42 4.64 5.49 11.02
N ALA A 43 4.81 4.38 11.73
CA ALA A 43 5.93 4.20 12.63
C ALA A 43 6.35 2.73 12.75
N ARG A 44 7.64 2.50 12.92
CA ARG A 44 8.21 1.21 13.35
C ARG A 44 8.57 1.20 14.83
N TYR A 45 8.79 2.39 15.39
CA TYR A 45 9.25 2.58 16.77
C TYR A 45 8.35 3.58 17.47
N LEU A 46 7.99 3.27 18.70
CA LEU A 46 7.33 4.17 19.64
C LEU A 46 8.26 4.38 20.84
N ARG A 47 8.42 5.62 21.26
CA ARG A 47 9.19 5.98 22.45
C ARG A 47 8.29 6.74 23.42
N TYR A 48 8.28 6.27 24.67
CA TYR A 48 7.62 6.90 25.79
C TYR A 48 8.68 7.62 26.64
N ASP A 49 8.60 8.93 26.71
CA ASP A 49 9.46 9.78 27.54
C ASP A 49 8.66 10.23 28.77
N PHE A 50 8.93 9.65 29.93
CA PHE A 50 8.27 9.98 31.19
C PHE A 50 8.94 11.16 31.85
N SER A 51 8.14 12.20 32.16
CA SER A 51 8.59 13.46 32.76
C SER A 51 8.21 13.60 34.24
N GLY A 52 7.27 12.78 34.72
CA GLY A 52 6.81 12.88 36.12
C GLY A 52 5.58 12.06 36.44
N LEU A 53 5.07 12.30 37.65
CA LEU A 53 3.90 11.66 38.23
C LEU A 53 3.03 12.71 38.91
N THR A 54 1.73 12.59 38.81
CA THR A 54 0.80 13.43 39.58
C THR A 54 0.48 12.79 40.94
N GLY A 55 0.25 13.62 41.97
CA GLY A 55 -0.19 13.19 43.29
C GLY A 55 0.92 12.63 44.20
N VAL A 56 2.18 12.59 43.74
CA VAL A 56 3.35 12.19 44.54
C VAL A 56 4.58 13.03 44.21
N SER A 57 5.46 13.22 45.18
CA SER A 57 6.68 14.04 45.03
C SER A 57 7.85 13.28 44.40
N SER A 58 7.80 11.95 44.36
CA SER A 58 8.80 11.09 43.72
C SER A 58 8.23 9.70 43.46
N GLY A 59 8.81 8.99 42.53
CA GLY A 59 8.45 7.61 42.23
C GLY A 59 9.00 7.15 40.88
N ASN A 60 8.92 5.87 40.62
CA ASN A 60 9.29 5.25 39.36
C ASN A 60 8.03 5.05 38.50
N ALA A 61 8.18 5.19 37.19
CA ALA A 61 7.17 4.72 36.25
C ALA A 61 7.13 3.18 36.26
N SER A 62 5.94 2.63 36.38
CA SER A 62 5.70 1.19 36.31
C SER A 62 4.59 0.93 35.30
N ILE A 63 4.93 0.34 34.19
CA ILE A 63 3.99 -0.01 33.13
C ILE A 63 3.74 -1.52 33.21
N TYR A 64 2.49 -1.92 33.37
CA TYR A 64 2.10 -3.32 33.39
C TYR A 64 1.97 -3.86 31.97
N GLU A 65 1.44 -3.05 31.07
CA GLU A 65 1.19 -3.47 29.69
C GLU A 65 1.10 -2.25 28.78
N VAL A 66 1.60 -2.38 27.57
CA VAL A 66 1.37 -1.46 26.43
C VAL A 66 0.69 -2.27 25.32
N ARG A 67 -0.49 -1.84 24.90
CA ARG A 67 -1.19 -2.40 23.76
C ARG A 67 -1.18 -1.40 22.61
N ILE A 68 -0.75 -1.85 21.45
CA ILE A 68 -0.73 -1.05 20.24
C ILE A 68 -1.75 -1.64 19.27
N TRP A 69 -2.71 -0.81 18.87
CA TRP A 69 -3.66 -1.16 17.82
C TRP A 69 -3.28 -0.35 16.57
N ALA A 70 -2.93 -1.04 15.51
CA ALA A 70 -2.73 -0.46 14.20
C ALA A 70 -3.88 -0.90 13.29
N LYS A 71 -4.28 -0.02 12.36
CA LYS A 71 -5.11 -0.45 11.25
C LYS A 71 -4.25 -1.37 10.39
N ASP A 72 -4.71 -2.58 10.16
CA ASP A 72 -4.08 -3.44 9.16
C ASP A 72 -4.32 -2.82 7.78
N VAL A 73 -3.26 -2.32 7.17
CA VAL A 73 -3.27 -1.73 5.83
C VAL A 73 -2.65 -2.66 4.79
N SER A 74 -2.25 -3.87 5.20
CA SER A 74 -1.63 -4.85 4.30
C SER A 74 -2.59 -5.25 3.15
N ASN A 75 -3.88 -5.29 3.42
CA ASN A 75 -4.94 -5.63 2.47
C ASN A 75 -5.66 -4.41 1.88
N VAL A 76 -5.12 -3.20 2.03
CA VAL A 76 -5.65 -2.01 1.37
C VAL A 76 -4.98 -1.87 0.01
N ASN A 77 -5.77 -1.91 -1.06
CA ASN A 77 -5.27 -1.66 -2.41
C ASN A 77 -4.81 -0.19 -2.52
N LYS A 78 -3.50 0.01 -2.74
CA LYS A 78 -2.90 1.35 -2.87
C LYS A 78 -3.22 2.00 -4.23
N ALA A 79 -3.57 1.17 -5.23
CA ALA A 79 -3.90 1.59 -6.58
C ALA A 79 -5.39 1.95 -6.75
N GLU A 80 -6.26 1.55 -5.83
CA GLU A 80 -7.70 1.78 -5.93
C GLU A 80 -8.05 3.26 -6.01
N ASN A 81 -8.89 3.62 -6.99
CA ASN A 81 -9.31 4.99 -7.29
C ASN A 81 -8.13 5.95 -7.57
N ARG A 82 -7.07 5.45 -8.22
CA ARG A 82 -5.94 6.26 -8.68
C ARG A 82 -6.07 6.54 -10.17
N PHE A 83 -5.25 7.47 -10.63
CA PHE A 83 -5.20 7.83 -12.04
C PHE A 83 -4.50 6.73 -12.84
N ALA A 84 -5.13 6.32 -13.93
CA ALA A 84 -4.58 5.33 -14.85
C ALA A 84 -4.53 5.85 -16.29
N GLU A 85 -3.49 5.48 -17.02
CA GLU A 85 -3.37 5.66 -18.46
C GLU A 85 -3.02 4.32 -19.11
N ALA A 86 -3.67 4.01 -20.22
CA ALA A 86 -3.37 2.83 -21.00
C ALA A 86 -2.81 3.21 -22.38
N SER A 87 -1.85 2.44 -22.89
CA SER A 87 -1.28 2.65 -24.22
C SER A 87 -2.33 2.43 -25.32
N GLN A 88 -3.30 1.58 -25.04
CA GLN A 88 -4.45 1.30 -25.90
C GLN A 88 -5.64 0.81 -25.07
N THR A 89 -6.85 1.04 -25.56
CA THR A 89 -8.10 0.57 -24.95
C THR A 89 -9.18 0.42 -26.01
N THR A 90 -10.15 -0.45 -25.79
CA THR A 90 -11.33 -0.56 -26.65
C THR A 90 -12.32 0.59 -26.39
N PRO A 91 -13.22 0.91 -27.35
CA PRO A 91 -14.16 2.03 -27.20
C PRO A 91 -15.11 1.93 -25.99
N GLU A 92 -15.44 0.71 -25.56
CA GLU A 92 -16.35 0.47 -24.42
C GLU A 92 -15.62 0.32 -23.08
N SER A 93 -14.30 0.52 -23.05
CA SER A 93 -13.45 0.31 -21.88
C SER A 93 -12.72 1.59 -21.48
N SER A 94 -12.18 1.61 -20.24
CA SER A 94 -11.34 2.68 -19.72
C SER A 94 -10.21 2.10 -18.88
N ALA A 95 -9.06 2.75 -18.87
CA ALA A 95 -7.95 2.41 -17.99
C ALA A 95 -8.35 2.43 -16.49
N ASP A 96 -9.19 3.40 -16.11
CA ASP A 96 -9.64 3.58 -14.72
C ASP A 96 -10.50 2.41 -14.22
N TYR A 97 -11.13 1.64 -15.11
CA TYR A 97 -11.91 0.46 -14.72
C TYR A 97 -11.07 -0.65 -14.08
N ALA A 98 -9.76 -0.66 -14.32
CA ALA A 98 -8.85 -1.57 -13.62
C ALA A 98 -8.46 -1.12 -12.21
N LEU A 99 -9.03 0.00 -11.71
CA LEU A 99 -8.69 0.60 -10.41
C LEU A 99 -9.92 1.06 -9.62
N ASP A 100 -11.14 0.76 -10.08
CA ASP A 100 -12.38 1.34 -9.53
C ASP A 100 -13.00 0.53 -8.38
N GLY A 101 -12.48 -0.67 -8.12
CA GLY A 101 -12.97 -1.59 -7.09
C GLY A 101 -14.23 -2.38 -7.52
N ASP A 102 -14.64 -2.30 -8.80
CA ASP A 102 -15.81 -2.97 -9.34
C ASP A 102 -15.40 -4.08 -10.33
N LEU A 103 -15.52 -5.33 -9.92
CA LEU A 103 -15.18 -6.49 -10.75
C LEU A 103 -16.12 -6.70 -11.96
N SER A 104 -17.17 -5.90 -12.09
CA SER A 104 -18.05 -5.92 -13.27
C SER A 104 -17.58 -5.00 -14.41
N THR A 105 -16.61 -4.16 -14.16
CA THR A 105 -15.92 -3.29 -15.12
C THR A 105 -14.51 -3.81 -15.38
N TYR A 106 -13.90 -3.46 -16.50
CA TYR A 106 -12.52 -3.85 -16.82
C TYR A 106 -11.89 -2.94 -17.86
N TRP A 107 -10.57 -2.79 -17.76
CA TRP A 107 -9.76 -2.30 -18.86
C TRP A 107 -9.57 -3.42 -19.89
N ALA A 108 -9.97 -3.15 -21.13
CA ALA A 108 -9.75 -4.04 -22.27
C ALA A 108 -8.68 -3.44 -23.19
N SER A 109 -7.58 -4.13 -23.37
CA SER A 109 -6.51 -3.71 -24.29
C SER A 109 -6.92 -3.74 -25.76
N GLY A 110 -7.91 -4.58 -26.10
CA GLY A 110 -8.14 -4.96 -27.48
C GLY A 110 -6.98 -5.78 -28.05
N ASN A 111 -6.93 -5.92 -29.36
CA ASN A 111 -5.88 -6.71 -30.01
C ASN A 111 -4.50 -6.10 -29.79
N ILE A 112 -3.55 -6.90 -29.30
CA ILE A 112 -2.16 -6.50 -29.02
C ILE A 112 -1.27 -6.95 -30.18
N GLU A 113 -0.76 -5.99 -30.95
CA GLU A 113 0.17 -6.28 -32.06
C GLU A 113 1.62 -6.41 -31.58
N ASN A 114 2.01 -5.63 -30.58
CA ASN A 114 3.36 -5.66 -29.97
C ASN A 114 3.24 -5.76 -28.45
N THR A 115 2.92 -4.64 -27.79
CA THR A 115 2.72 -4.57 -26.35
C THR A 115 1.51 -3.70 -26.02
N ALA A 116 0.90 -3.94 -24.87
CA ALA A 116 -0.07 -3.03 -24.27
C ALA A 116 0.36 -2.70 -22.84
N SER A 117 0.03 -1.53 -22.34
CA SER A 117 0.39 -1.18 -20.97
C SER A 117 -0.71 -0.40 -20.26
N LEU A 118 -0.74 -0.59 -18.94
CA LEU A 118 -1.53 0.17 -18.00
C LEU A 118 -0.56 0.83 -17.01
N GLU A 119 -0.52 2.16 -17.01
CA GLU A 119 0.28 2.97 -16.10
C GLU A 119 -0.59 3.53 -14.97
N VAL A 120 -0.18 3.32 -13.74
CA VAL A 120 -0.85 3.80 -12.53
C VAL A 120 -0.02 4.88 -11.87
N THR A 121 -0.61 6.07 -11.68
CA THR A 121 0.00 7.18 -10.95
C THR A 121 -0.57 7.28 -9.55
N LEU A 122 0.27 7.04 -8.55
CA LEU A 122 -0.06 7.18 -7.14
C LEU A 122 0.13 8.63 -6.67
N PRO A 123 -0.62 9.11 -5.67
CA PRO A 123 -0.49 10.50 -5.18
C PRO A 123 0.89 10.79 -4.58
N ALA A 124 1.55 9.78 -4.04
CA ALA A 124 2.92 9.83 -3.52
C ALA A 124 3.57 8.45 -3.72
N ALA A 125 4.89 8.37 -3.56
CA ALA A 125 5.57 7.08 -3.49
C ALA A 125 5.08 6.30 -2.27
N VAL A 126 4.58 5.07 -2.49
CA VAL A 126 4.06 4.19 -1.45
C VAL A 126 4.80 2.86 -1.45
N PRO A 127 5.01 2.25 -0.28
CA PRO A 127 5.60 0.92 -0.19
C PRO A 127 4.59 -0.17 -0.56
N PHE A 128 5.05 -1.18 -1.30
CA PHE A 128 4.33 -2.42 -1.59
C PHE A 128 5.29 -3.56 -1.87
N ASN A 129 4.85 -4.79 -1.66
CA ASN A 129 5.60 -6.00 -1.99
C ASN A 129 4.70 -7.10 -2.56
N ARG A 130 3.44 -6.76 -2.86
CA ARG A 130 2.45 -7.72 -3.36
C ARG A 130 1.60 -7.08 -4.43
N LEU A 131 1.44 -7.80 -5.53
CA LEU A 131 0.60 -7.46 -6.67
C LEU A 131 -0.59 -8.40 -6.71
N LYS A 132 -1.75 -7.89 -7.07
CA LYS A 132 -2.93 -8.70 -7.33
C LYS A 132 -3.56 -8.26 -8.65
N LEU A 133 -3.79 -9.22 -9.55
CA LEU A 133 -4.46 -9.01 -10.82
C LEU A 133 -5.76 -9.81 -10.83
N GLN A 134 -6.85 -9.19 -11.26
CA GLN A 134 -8.13 -9.86 -11.45
C GLN A 134 -8.57 -9.66 -12.90
N TRP A 135 -8.69 -10.78 -13.61
CA TRP A 135 -8.98 -10.81 -15.03
C TRP A 135 -10.44 -11.18 -15.31
N ASN A 136 -11.05 -10.54 -16.30
CA ASN A 136 -12.37 -10.93 -16.81
C ASN A 136 -12.26 -12.11 -17.79
N ASN A 137 -11.23 -12.12 -18.65
CA ASN A 137 -10.96 -13.21 -19.56
C ASN A 137 -9.84 -14.12 -19.03
N THR A 138 -10.00 -15.44 -19.13
CA THR A 138 -9.06 -16.45 -18.61
C THR A 138 -8.76 -17.55 -19.61
N ASP A 139 -9.09 -17.37 -20.86
CA ASP A 139 -8.94 -18.35 -21.95
C ASP A 139 -7.68 -18.13 -22.80
N ALA A 140 -6.76 -17.33 -22.28
CA ALA A 140 -5.49 -17.00 -22.94
C ALA A 140 -4.29 -17.27 -22.04
N ARG A 141 -3.10 -17.27 -22.63
CA ARG A 141 -1.81 -17.16 -21.93
C ARG A 141 -1.30 -15.75 -22.07
N VAL A 142 -0.65 -15.26 -21.05
CA VAL A 142 -0.12 -13.91 -20.99
C VAL A 142 1.35 -13.92 -20.56
N ASP A 143 2.16 -13.10 -21.25
CA ASP A 143 3.47 -12.67 -20.81
C ASP A 143 3.35 -11.21 -20.40
N PHE A 144 3.82 -10.89 -19.21
CA PHE A 144 3.81 -9.52 -18.74
C PHE A 144 4.98 -9.22 -17.82
N HIS A 145 5.28 -7.94 -17.67
CA HIS A 145 6.19 -7.49 -16.64
C HIS A 145 5.68 -6.22 -15.95
N ILE A 146 6.27 -5.95 -14.78
CA ILE A 146 5.97 -4.76 -13.96
C ILE A 146 7.18 -3.85 -13.99
N GLU A 147 6.93 -2.59 -14.28
CA GLU A 147 7.92 -1.54 -14.24
C GLU A 147 7.59 -0.50 -13.18
N LEU A 148 8.62 0.09 -12.59
CA LEU A 148 8.53 1.22 -11.68
C LEU A 148 9.27 2.42 -12.22
N SER A 149 8.78 3.62 -11.84
CA SER A 149 9.45 4.88 -12.12
C SER A 149 9.26 5.89 -10.99
N ASP A 150 10.28 6.73 -10.78
CA ASP A 150 10.21 7.85 -9.85
C ASP A 150 9.73 9.15 -10.51
N ASN A 151 9.87 9.25 -11.84
CA ASN A 151 9.59 10.47 -12.61
C ASN A 151 8.55 10.29 -13.73
N GLY A 152 8.05 9.06 -13.97
CA GLY A 152 7.09 8.72 -15.01
C GLY A 152 7.71 8.59 -16.42
N THR A 153 9.03 8.67 -16.54
CA THR A 153 9.73 8.61 -17.85
C THR A 153 10.80 7.53 -17.90
N ASP A 154 11.56 7.36 -16.83
CA ASP A 154 12.63 6.38 -16.73
C ASP A 154 12.10 5.15 -15.98
N TRP A 155 11.90 4.04 -16.69
CA TRP A 155 11.27 2.84 -16.20
C TRP A 155 12.29 1.73 -15.94
N LYS A 156 12.08 1.00 -14.85
CA LYS A 156 12.87 -0.16 -14.46
C LYS A 156 11.95 -1.35 -14.24
N SER A 157 12.18 -2.45 -14.97
CA SER A 157 11.48 -3.71 -14.73
C SER A 157 11.93 -4.31 -13.39
N ILE A 158 10.94 -4.77 -12.60
CA ILE A 158 11.14 -5.37 -11.27
C ILE A 158 10.60 -6.79 -11.17
N TYR A 159 9.70 -7.18 -12.05
CA TYR A 159 9.04 -8.48 -12.01
C TYR A 159 8.59 -8.86 -13.42
N SER A 160 8.70 -10.13 -13.79
CA SER A 160 8.22 -10.63 -15.09
C SER A 160 7.63 -12.01 -14.97
N VAL A 161 6.63 -12.28 -15.80
CA VAL A 161 5.93 -13.56 -15.92
C VAL A 161 5.88 -13.93 -17.39
N GLY A 162 6.28 -15.15 -17.73
CA GLY A 162 6.23 -15.67 -19.09
C GLY A 162 5.30 -16.88 -19.21
N GLU A 163 4.62 -17.00 -20.35
CA GLU A 163 3.79 -18.12 -20.79
C GLU A 163 2.77 -18.61 -19.72
N ARG A 164 2.17 -17.70 -18.98
CA ARG A 164 1.27 -18.04 -17.89
C ARG A 164 -0.17 -18.15 -18.39
N GLU A 165 -0.83 -19.25 -18.08
CA GLU A 165 -2.29 -19.37 -18.21
C GLU A 165 -2.95 -18.39 -17.24
N MET A 166 -3.81 -17.52 -17.76
CA MET A 166 -4.53 -16.52 -16.96
C MET A 166 -5.48 -17.22 -15.99
N GLN A 167 -5.52 -16.72 -14.77
CA GLN A 167 -6.47 -17.14 -13.74
C GLN A 167 -7.34 -15.93 -13.40
N ALA A 168 -8.61 -16.16 -13.03
CA ALA A 168 -9.52 -15.06 -12.69
C ALA A 168 -8.96 -14.14 -11.59
N GLU A 169 -8.17 -14.69 -10.69
CA GLU A 169 -7.45 -13.95 -9.66
C GLU A 169 -6.03 -14.51 -9.52
N GLU A 170 -5.05 -13.62 -9.53
CA GLU A 170 -3.65 -13.97 -9.36
C GLU A 170 -2.98 -13.02 -8.36
N GLU A 171 -2.17 -13.59 -7.48
CA GLU A 171 -1.41 -12.85 -6.49
C GLU A 171 0.07 -13.16 -6.64
N PHE A 172 0.91 -12.13 -6.65
CA PHE A 172 2.35 -12.22 -6.81
C PHE A 172 3.04 -11.52 -5.63
N ILE A 173 3.85 -12.29 -4.91
CA ILE A 173 4.73 -11.75 -3.86
C ILE A 173 6.04 -11.36 -4.51
N LEU A 174 6.42 -10.11 -4.36
CA LEU A 174 7.69 -9.59 -4.87
C LEU A 174 8.83 -10.01 -3.94
N ASP A 175 10.04 -10.08 -4.47
CA ASP A 175 11.25 -10.53 -3.76
C ASP A 175 11.71 -9.52 -2.67
N GLU A 176 11.34 -8.26 -2.82
CA GLU A 176 11.60 -7.21 -1.84
C GLU A 176 10.43 -6.22 -1.75
N GLN A 177 10.47 -5.32 -0.78
CA GLN A 177 9.53 -4.21 -0.69
C GLN A 177 10.01 -3.07 -1.58
N TYR A 178 9.20 -2.74 -2.58
CA TYR A 178 9.42 -1.59 -3.46
C TYR A 178 8.68 -0.36 -2.94
N THR A 179 9.18 0.82 -3.30
CA THR A 179 8.51 2.10 -3.03
C THR A 179 8.53 2.90 -4.31
N SER A 180 7.36 3.24 -4.85
CA SER A 180 7.26 3.98 -6.10
C SER A 180 6.00 4.85 -6.16
N LYS A 181 6.05 5.88 -7.00
CA LYS A 181 4.90 6.71 -7.35
C LYS A 181 4.25 6.26 -8.66
N TYR A 182 5.02 5.72 -9.59
CA TYR A 182 4.54 5.28 -10.89
C TYR A 182 4.78 3.79 -11.04
N VAL A 183 3.72 3.05 -11.37
CA VAL A 183 3.76 1.61 -11.56
C VAL A 183 3.12 1.29 -12.90
N LYS A 184 3.75 0.46 -13.70
CA LYS A 184 3.26 0.08 -15.03
C LYS A 184 3.20 -1.43 -15.15
N LEU A 185 2.04 -1.93 -15.54
CA LEU A 185 1.86 -3.28 -16.07
C LEU A 185 2.07 -3.21 -17.59
N VAL A 186 2.99 -3.99 -18.10
CA VAL A 186 3.24 -4.15 -19.55
C VAL A 186 2.89 -5.55 -19.96
N ILE A 187 1.96 -5.70 -20.88
CA ILE A 187 1.59 -6.97 -21.51
C ILE A 187 2.51 -7.15 -22.72
N ASP A 188 3.39 -8.12 -22.64
CA ASP A 188 4.39 -8.40 -23.68
C ASP A 188 3.84 -9.27 -24.81
N ALA A 189 3.00 -10.25 -24.45
CA ALA A 189 2.35 -11.14 -25.42
C ALA A 189 1.05 -11.69 -24.85
N VAL A 190 0.12 -12.01 -25.75
CA VAL A 190 -1.10 -12.79 -25.46
C VAL A 190 -1.23 -13.90 -26.49
N GLU A 191 -1.33 -15.15 -26.04
CA GLU A 191 -1.54 -16.31 -26.87
C GLU A 191 -2.91 -16.93 -26.61
N GLY A 192 -3.67 -17.20 -27.65
CA GLY A 192 -5.01 -17.82 -27.57
C GLY A 192 -6.16 -16.83 -27.40
N GLY A 193 -5.90 -15.51 -27.33
CA GLY A 193 -6.92 -14.46 -27.17
C GLY A 193 -6.66 -13.23 -28.02
N ASN A 194 -7.57 -12.25 -27.96
CA ASN A 194 -7.48 -11.00 -28.70
C ASN A 194 -6.94 -9.82 -27.87
N GLY A 195 -6.44 -10.12 -26.67
CA GLY A 195 -5.94 -9.13 -25.72
C GLY A 195 -6.31 -9.49 -24.28
N VAL A 196 -6.14 -8.56 -23.37
CA VAL A 196 -6.45 -8.73 -21.96
C VAL A 196 -7.63 -7.89 -21.52
N GLU A 197 -8.38 -8.39 -20.56
CA GLU A 197 -9.47 -7.71 -19.87
C GLU A 197 -9.18 -7.75 -18.36
N LEU A 198 -8.66 -6.65 -17.82
CA LEU A 198 -8.25 -6.54 -16.42
C LEU A 198 -9.32 -5.80 -15.62
N CYS A 199 -9.99 -6.53 -14.70
CA CYS A 199 -10.97 -5.94 -13.79
C CYS A 199 -10.29 -5.11 -12.70
N GLU A 200 -9.23 -5.65 -12.09
CA GLU A 200 -8.53 -4.96 -11.00
C GLU A 200 -7.03 -5.17 -11.05
N PHE A 201 -6.31 -4.07 -10.86
CA PHE A 201 -4.88 -4.02 -10.57
C PHE A 201 -4.67 -3.56 -9.13
N GLY A 202 -4.09 -4.40 -8.31
CA GLY A 202 -3.91 -4.10 -6.90
C GLY A 202 -2.45 -4.08 -6.46
N LEU A 203 -2.11 -3.11 -5.61
CA LEU A 203 -0.83 -2.95 -4.93
C LEU A 203 -1.04 -3.05 -3.42
N TYR A 204 -0.35 -3.98 -2.77
CA TYR A 204 -0.52 -4.27 -1.34
C TYR A 204 0.84 -4.36 -0.62
N GLN A 205 0.78 -4.26 0.70
CA GLN A 205 1.96 -4.34 1.57
C GLN A 205 1.94 -5.63 2.38
#